data_4a19beee272419fbef269543cc3dd17d
#
_entry.id   4a19beee272419fbef269543cc3dd17d
#
_cell.length_a   1.000
_cell.length_b   1.000
_cell.length_c   1.000
_cell.angle_alpha   90.00
_cell.angle_beta   90.00
_cell.angle_gamma   90.00
#
_symmetry.space_group_name_H-M   'P 1'
#
loop_
_entity.id
_entity.type
_entity.pdbx_description
1 polymer ?
#
loop_
_entity_poly.entity_id
_entity_poly.type
_entity_poly.pdbx_seq_one_letter_code
_entity_poly.pdbx_strand_id
1 'polypeptide(L)'
;MIRGSCHCGKVTVAVASAPEWVASCNCSLCRRTGVLMAYYPVDMVTISGETVPYLTGDKWIEIRHCPTCACLTHWEPAADIEDRGLSADDFASLTNRRGVNARLLDGFAVTEEGPTFDGRPLDVRFHDNAG
;
A
#
# COMPACT_ATOMS: atom_id res chain seq x y z
N MET A 1 -0.88 9.71 -15.27
CA MET A 1 -0.75 8.45 -14.52
C MET A 1 0.65 8.37 -13.90
N ILE A 2 0.70 8.02 -12.63
CA ILE A 2 1.95 7.90 -11.89
C ILE A 2 2.36 6.43 -11.87
N ARG A 3 3.61 6.14 -12.20
CA ARG A 3 4.15 4.79 -12.28
C ARG A 3 5.24 4.57 -11.24
N GLY A 4 5.50 3.30 -10.95
CA GLY A 4 6.60 2.89 -10.11
C GLY A 4 6.85 1.40 -10.20
N SER A 5 7.82 0.92 -9.47
CA SER A 5 8.14 -0.50 -9.44
C SER A 5 8.81 -0.90 -8.13
N CYS A 6 8.86 -2.20 -7.88
CA CYS A 6 9.74 -2.75 -6.85
C CYS A 6 11.19 -2.59 -7.29
N HIS A 7 12.13 -2.89 -6.39
CA HIS A 7 13.55 -2.69 -6.64
C HIS A 7 14.05 -3.44 -7.89
N CYS A 8 13.65 -4.70 -8.07
CA CYS A 8 14.10 -5.49 -9.22
C CYS A 8 13.33 -5.21 -10.50
N GLY A 9 12.24 -4.46 -10.44
CA GLY A 9 11.43 -4.09 -11.59
C GLY A 9 10.40 -5.12 -12.03
N LYS A 10 10.35 -6.30 -11.42
CA LYS A 10 9.42 -7.36 -11.84
C LYS A 10 7.97 -7.06 -11.47
N VAL A 11 7.74 -6.25 -10.46
CA VAL A 11 6.40 -5.78 -10.09
C VAL A 11 6.32 -4.30 -10.37
N THR A 12 5.32 -3.91 -11.17
CA THR A 12 5.07 -2.51 -11.51
C THR A 12 3.74 -2.06 -10.96
N VAL A 13 3.67 -0.80 -10.61
CA VAL A 13 2.45 -0.17 -10.11
C VAL A 13 2.14 1.07 -10.96
N ALA A 14 0.87 1.34 -11.17
CA ALA A 14 0.41 2.56 -11.80
C ALA A 14 -0.82 3.06 -11.06
N VAL A 15 -0.81 4.34 -10.71
CA VAL A 15 -1.92 4.99 -10.00
C VAL A 15 -2.37 6.21 -10.78
N ALA A 16 -3.65 6.56 -10.66
CA ALA A 16 -4.25 7.60 -11.49
C ALA A 16 -3.70 9.00 -11.22
N SER A 17 -3.25 9.27 -9.99
CA SER A 17 -2.80 10.61 -9.59
C SER A 17 -1.68 10.52 -8.57
N ALA A 18 -0.93 11.61 -8.42
CA ALA A 18 0.10 11.74 -7.39
C ALA A 18 -0.54 11.69 -6.00
N PRO A 19 0.10 11.03 -5.02
CA PRO A 19 -0.41 11.05 -3.66
C PRO A 19 -0.30 12.45 -3.06
N GLU A 20 -1.28 12.84 -2.26
CA GLU A 20 -1.25 14.08 -1.50
C GLU A 20 -0.82 13.84 -0.06
N TRP A 21 -1.04 12.64 0.43
CA TRP A 21 -0.68 12.22 1.77
C TRP A 21 -0.34 10.75 1.79
N VAL A 22 0.37 10.34 2.82
CA VAL A 22 0.69 8.94 3.07
C VAL A 22 0.33 8.59 4.52
N ALA A 23 -0.04 7.33 4.72
CA ALA A 23 -0.29 6.80 6.05
C ALA A 23 0.97 6.15 6.60
N SER A 24 1.34 6.51 7.82
CA SER A 24 2.37 5.84 8.60
C SER A 24 1.68 5.14 9.77
N CYS A 25 1.68 3.83 9.74
CA CYS A 25 1.02 3.01 10.76
C CYS A 25 2.06 2.48 11.74
N ASN A 26 1.73 2.48 13.03
CA ASN A 26 2.61 1.97 14.06
C ASN A 26 2.33 0.51 14.45
N CYS A 27 1.49 -0.21 13.69
CA CYS A 27 1.31 -1.63 13.93
C CYS A 27 2.63 -2.39 13.79
N SER A 28 2.67 -3.60 14.34
CA SER A 28 3.88 -4.42 14.37
C SER A 28 4.51 -4.60 12.99
N LEU A 29 3.68 -4.79 11.95
CA LEU A 29 4.17 -5.00 10.59
C LEU A 29 4.67 -3.70 9.96
N CYS A 30 3.84 -2.65 9.97
CA CYS A 30 4.18 -1.39 9.30
C CYS A 30 5.40 -0.71 9.94
N ARG A 31 5.52 -0.79 11.27
CA ARG A 31 6.68 -0.26 11.98
C ARG A 31 7.97 -0.97 11.56
N ARG A 32 7.91 -2.27 11.33
CA ARG A 32 9.08 -3.07 10.96
C ARG A 32 9.45 -2.96 9.50
N THR A 33 8.48 -2.79 8.62
CA THR A 33 8.73 -2.69 7.18
C THR A 33 9.03 -1.27 6.73
N GLY A 34 8.57 -0.27 7.50
CA GLY A 34 8.72 1.13 7.11
C GLY A 34 7.81 1.54 5.96
N VAL A 35 6.79 0.75 5.65
CA VAL A 35 5.90 1.06 4.54
C VAL A 35 5.13 2.36 4.80
N LEU A 36 5.01 3.17 3.74
CA LEU A 36 4.16 4.36 3.73
C LEU A 36 3.09 4.13 2.67
N MET A 37 1.83 4.04 3.10
CA MET A 37 0.73 3.69 2.21
C MET A 37 0.04 4.92 1.65
N ALA A 38 -0.17 4.93 0.33
CA ALA A 38 -1.08 5.84 -0.34
C ALA A 38 -2.33 5.06 -0.72
N TYR A 39 -3.51 5.66 -0.55
CA TYR A 39 -4.78 4.98 -0.77
C TYR A 39 -5.49 5.53 -1.99
N TYR A 40 -6.04 4.62 -2.77
CA TYR A 40 -6.75 4.93 -4.01
C TYR A 40 -8.00 4.07 -4.15
N PRO A 41 -9.03 4.56 -4.85
CA PRO A 41 -10.09 3.67 -5.32
C PRO A 41 -9.49 2.52 -6.15
N VAL A 42 -10.11 1.35 -6.07
CA VAL A 42 -9.58 0.12 -6.68
C VAL A 42 -9.38 0.26 -8.20
N ASP A 43 -10.26 0.99 -8.87
CA ASP A 43 -10.20 1.18 -10.32
C ASP A 43 -9.11 2.18 -10.76
N MET A 44 -8.46 2.84 -9.81
CA MET A 44 -7.37 3.78 -10.07
C MET A 44 -5.97 3.17 -9.86
N VAL A 45 -5.89 1.87 -9.61
CA VAL A 45 -4.64 1.17 -9.34
C VAL A 45 -4.49 0.00 -10.29
N THR A 46 -3.33 -0.11 -10.91
CA THR A 46 -2.95 -1.27 -11.72
C THR A 46 -1.64 -1.84 -11.20
N ILE A 47 -1.66 -3.11 -10.85
CA ILE A 47 -0.48 -3.84 -10.40
C ILE A 47 -0.19 -4.92 -11.43
N SER A 48 1.06 -5.01 -11.89
CA SER A 48 1.51 -6.03 -12.83
C SER A 48 2.71 -6.77 -12.28
N GLY A 49 2.76 -8.06 -12.52
CA GLY A 49 3.82 -8.94 -12.02
C GLY A 49 3.35 -9.84 -10.89
N GLU A 50 4.13 -10.88 -10.63
CA GLU A 50 3.82 -11.84 -9.58
C GLU A 50 4.10 -11.25 -8.20
N THR A 51 3.16 -11.39 -7.28
CA THR A 51 3.33 -11.01 -5.88
C THR A 51 2.92 -12.17 -4.98
N VAL A 52 3.44 -12.15 -3.74
CA VAL A 52 3.18 -13.17 -2.73
C VAL A 52 2.46 -12.52 -1.55
N PRO A 53 1.37 -13.13 -1.05
CA PRO A 53 0.61 -12.56 0.05
C PRO A 53 1.25 -12.88 1.41
N TYR A 54 1.07 -11.95 2.34
CA TYR A 54 1.28 -12.17 3.76
C TYR A 54 0.04 -11.70 4.50
N LEU A 55 -0.57 -12.61 5.26
CA LEU A 55 -1.76 -12.33 6.05
C LEU A 55 -1.40 -12.25 7.52
N THR A 56 -1.92 -11.23 8.21
CA THR A 56 -1.66 -11.01 9.61
C THR A 56 -2.91 -10.45 10.29
N GLY A 57 -2.92 -10.43 11.62
CA GLY A 57 -4.04 -9.90 12.39
C GLY A 57 -5.32 -10.69 12.14
N ASP A 58 -6.37 -9.98 11.76
CA ASP A 58 -7.67 -10.58 11.43
C ASP A 58 -7.69 -11.29 10.08
N LYS A 59 -6.62 -11.19 9.31
CA LYS A 59 -6.46 -11.80 7.98
C LYS A 59 -7.48 -11.30 6.96
N TRP A 60 -7.92 -10.07 7.08
CA TRP A 60 -8.85 -9.45 6.12
C TRP A 60 -8.13 -8.92 4.88
N ILE A 61 -6.86 -8.58 5.01
CA ILE A 61 -6.06 -8.07 3.90
C ILE A 61 -4.80 -8.90 3.70
N GLU A 62 -4.39 -8.96 2.43
CA GLU A 62 -3.13 -9.54 2.02
C GLU A 62 -2.14 -8.42 1.77
N ILE A 63 -1.06 -8.42 2.53
CA ILE A 63 0.07 -7.53 2.27
C ILE A 63 0.94 -8.22 1.23
N ARG A 64 1.04 -7.63 0.05
CA ARG A 64 1.72 -8.25 -1.09
C ARG A 64 3.15 -7.77 -1.22
N HIS A 65 4.04 -8.67 -1.65
CA HIS A 65 5.43 -8.33 -1.89
C HIS A 65 5.97 -9.05 -3.12
N CYS A 66 7.06 -8.51 -3.67
CA CYS A 66 7.75 -9.14 -4.79
C CYS A 66 8.51 -10.37 -4.29
N PRO A 67 8.33 -11.54 -4.92
CA PRO A 67 9.04 -12.75 -4.48
C PRO A 67 10.54 -12.70 -4.75
N THR A 68 11.00 -11.81 -5.63
CA THR A 68 12.42 -11.71 -6.00
C THR A 68 13.18 -10.73 -5.11
N CYS A 69 12.69 -9.50 -4.94
CA CYS A 69 13.40 -8.46 -4.17
C CYS A 69 12.79 -8.18 -2.81
N ALA A 70 11.64 -8.80 -2.50
CA ALA A 70 10.95 -8.68 -1.22
C ALA A 70 10.35 -7.30 -0.91
N CYS A 71 10.37 -6.36 -1.84
CA CYS A 71 9.69 -5.07 -1.64
C CYS A 71 8.22 -5.28 -1.41
N LEU A 72 7.67 -4.64 -0.38
CA LEU A 72 6.22 -4.55 -0.24
C LEU A 72 5.66 -3.69 -1.36
N THR A 73 4.60 -4.16 -2.01
CA THR A 73 4.03 -3.47 -3.15
C THR A 73 2.70 -2.80 -2.82
N HIS A 74 1.77 -3.55 -2.29
CA HIS A 74 0.42 -3.06 -2.01
C HIS A 74 -0.30 -4.02 -1.07
N TRP A 75 -1.50 -3.63 -0.65
CA TRP A 75 -2.41 -4.59 -0.05
C TRP A 75 -3.70 -4.69 -0.86
N GLU A 76 -4.32 -5.83 -0.79
CA GLU A 76 -5.64 -6.10 -1.35
C GLU A 76 -6.44 -6.97 -0.38
N PRO A 77 -7.78 -7.04 -0.53
CA PRO A 77 -8.57 -7.90 0.34
C PRO A 77 -8.13 -9.36 0.23
N ALA A 78 -8.25 -10.10 1.31
CA ALA A 78 -7.99 -11.54 1.30
C ALA A 78 -8.85 -12.22 0.23
N ALA A 79 -8.32 -13.27 -0.40
CA ALA A 79 -9.02 -13.97 -1.48
C ALA A 79 -10.40 -14.50 -1.04
N ASP A 80 -10.55 -14.85 0.23
CA ASP A 80 -11.80 -15.36 0.80
C ASP A 80 -12.56 -14.32 1.63
N ILE A 81 -12.35 -13.02 1.36
CA ILE A 81 -12.94 -11.94 2.16
C ILE A 81 -14.47 -12.04 2.24
N GLU A 82 -15.12 -12.56 1.21
CA GLU A 82 -16.56 -12.75 1.18
C GLU A 82 -17.05 -13.69 2.28
N ASP A 83 -16.23 -14.63 2.70
CA ASP A 83 -16.54 -15.65 3.68
C ASP A 83 -16.10 -15.30 5.10
N ARG A 84 -15.59 -14.08 5.30
CA ARG A 84 -15.02 -13.65 6.59
C ARG A 84 -16.06 -13.05 7.54
N GLY A 85 -17.31 -12.93 7.12
CA GLY A 85 -18.39 -12.43 7.98
C GLY A 85 -18.33 -10.94 8.29
N LEU A 86 -17.74 -10.13 7.41
CA LEU A 86 -17.68 -8.68 7.59
C LEU A 86 -19.06 -8.05 7.42
N SER A 87 -19.25 -6.91 8.08
CA SER A 87 -20.42 -6.07 7.80
C SER A 87 -20.36 -5.57 6.35
N ALA A 88 -21.52 -5.14 5.81
CA ALA A 88 -21.55 -4.58 4.46
C ALA A 88 -20.63 -3.37 4.30
N ASP A 89 -20.55 -2.52 5.34
CA ASP A 89 -19.69 -1.32 5.32
C ASP A 89 -18.21 -1.69 5.33
N ASP A 90 -17.81 -2.64 6.16
CA ASP A 90 -16.41 -3.09 6.21
C ASP A 90 -16.01 -3.78 4.92
N PHE A 91 -16.88 -4.62 4.38
CA PHE A 91 -16.64 -5.29 3.09
C PHE A 91 -16.45 -4.27 1.97
N ALA A 92 -17.33 -3.28 1.86
CA ALA A 92 -17.21 -2.24 0.85
C ALA A 92 -15.94 -1.42 1.02
N SER A 93 -15.61 -1.04 2.25
CA SER A 93 -14.40 -0.28 2.55
C SER A 93 -13.13 -0.99 2.10
N LEU A 94 -13.06 -2.31 2.31
CA LEU A 94 -11.89 -3.10 1.93
C LEU A 94 -11.83 -3.39 0.44
N THR A 95 -12.97 -3.65 -0.21
CA THR A 95 -12.98 -4.07 -1.61
C THR A 95 -12.91 -2.91 -2.60
N ASN A 96 -13.33 -1.70 -2.19
CA ASN A 96 -13.40 -0.54 -3.06
C ASN A 96 -12.10 0.27 -3.13
N ARG A 97 -11.11 -0.04 -2.31
CA ARG A 97 -9.85 0.70 -2.30
C ARG A 97 -8.65 -0.23 -2.21
N ARG A 98 -7.48 0.34 -2.53
CA ARG A 98 -6.20 -0.33 -2.38
C ARG A 98 -5.22 0.59 -1.67
N GLY A 99 -4.35 0.01 -0.85
CA GLY A 99 -3.19 0.69 -0.33
C GLY A 99 -1.98 0.34 -1.17
N VAL A 100 -1.28 1.33 -1.67
CA VAL A 100 -0.07 1.16 -2.49
C VAL A 100 1.10 1.69 -1.70
N ASN A 101 2.22 0.96 -1.70
CA ASN A 101 3.44 1.46 -1.06
C ASN A 101 3.96 2.65 -1.87
N ALA A 102 3.79 3.85 -1.31
CA ALA A 102 4.17 5.08 -2.00
C ALA A 102 5.66 5.15 -2.31
N ARG A 103 6.48 4.42 -1.55
CA ARG A 103 7.94 4.39 -1.77
C ARG A 103 8.32 3.80 -3.13
N LEU A 104 7.42 3.07 -3.78
CA LEU A 104 7.66 2.50 -5.11
C LEU A 104 7.43 3.49 -6.24
N LEU A 105 6.69 4.57 -5.98
CA LEU A 105 6.29 5.50 -7.03
C LEU A 105 7.46 6.37 -7.49
N ASP A 106 7.61 6.51 -8.80
CA ASP A 106 8.57 7.44 -9.37
C ASP A 106 8.22 8.86 -8.95
N GLY A 107 9.20 9.59 -8.46
CA GLY A 107 9.00 10.91 -7.89
C GLY A 107 8.90 10.93 -6.36
N PHE A 108 8.72 9.79 -5.72
CA PHE A 108 8.73 9.70 -4.26
C PHE A 108 10.15 9.79 -3.72
N ALA A 109 10.35 10.56 -2.66
CA ALA A 109 11.60 10.62 -1.93
C ALA A 109 11.34 10.94 -0.46
N VAL A 110 12.31 10.63 0.40
CA VAL A 110 12.28 11.02 1.80
C VAL A 110 13.45 11.98 2.03
N THR A 111 13.14 13.17 2.54
CA THR A 111 14.13 14.17 2.93
C THR A 111 14.19 14.29 4.44
N GLU A 112 15.07 15.13 4.96
CA GLU A 112 15.14 15.41 6.40
C GLU A 112 13.83 16.00 6.93
N GLU A 113 13.07 16.71 6.09
CA GLU A 113 11.77 17.28 6.45
C GLU A 113 10.61 16.29 6.29
N GLY A 114 10.86 15.09 5.75
CA GLY A 114 9.85 14.06 5.57
C GLY A 114 9.68 13.63 4.11
N PRO A 115 8.61 12.85 3.85
CA PRO A 115 8.37 12.36 2.50
C PRO A 115 7.90 13.45 1.55
N THR A 116 8.32 13.33 0.30
CA THR A 116 7.95 14.26 -0.79
C THR A 116 7.52 13.47 -2.01
N PHE A 117 6.76 14.13 -2.89
CA PHE A 117 6.49 13.64 -4.22
C PHE A 117 6.76 14.77 -5.21
N ASP A 118 7.67 14.52 -6.17
CA ASP A 118 8.17 15.53 -7.12
C ASP A 118 8.61 16.81 -6.41
N GLY A 119 9.30 16.65 -5.28
CA GLY A 119 9.83 17.77 -4.48
C GLY A 119 8.80 18.46 -3.59
N ARG A 120 7.52 18.10 -3.67
CA ARG A 120 6.46 18.67 -2.82
C ARG A 120 6.29 17.84 -1.56
N PRO A 121 6.24 18.46 -0.38
CA PRO A 121 6.00 17.73 0.85
C PRO A 121 4.66 16.99 0.83
N LEU A 122 4.69 15.75 1.30
CA LEU A 122 3.48 14.96 1.51
C LEU A 122 3.03 15.11 2.97
N ASP A 123 1.72 15.22 3.15
CA ASP A 123 1.15 15.11 4.49
C ASP A 123 1.31 13.68 4.99
N VAL A 124 1.69 13.51 6.25
CA VAL A 124 1.83 12.19 6.88
C VAL A 124 0.72 12.04 7.92
N ARG A 125 -0.14 11.06 7.70
CA ARG A 125 -1.20 10.71 8.64
C ARG A 125 -0.76 9.50 9.45
N PHE A 126 -0.65 9.69 10.75
CA PHE A 126 -0.20 8.63 11.64
C PHE A 126 -1.39 7.81 12.11
N HIS A 127 -1.29 6.49 11.97
CA HIS A 127 -2.30 5.54 12.41
C HIS A 127 -1.75 4.79 13.62
N ASP A 128 -2.42 4.91 14.76
CA ASP A 128 -2.06 4.23 15.99
C ASP A 128 -2.80 2.89 16.08
N ASN A 129 -2.27 1.90 15.39
CA ASN A 129 -2.82 0.55 15.39
C ASN A 129 -1.88 -0.37 16.17
N ALA A 130 -1.72 -0.07 17.47
CA ALA A 130 -0.86 -0.86 18.33
C ALA A 130 -1.33 -2.32 18.40
N GLY A 131 -0.53 -3.23 17.82
CA GLY A 131 -0.90 -4.63 17.77
C GLY A 131 0.14 -5.52 17.13
#